data_c9f62c5f3139b944f2ab53a6dd2ebe75
#
_entry.id   c9f62c5f3139b944f2ab53a6dd2ebe75
#
_cell.length_a   1.000
_cell.length_b   1.000
_cell.length_c   1.000
_cell.angle_alpha   90.00
_cell.angle_beta   90.00
_cell.angle_gamma   90.00
#
_symmetry.space_group_name_H-M   'P 1'
#
loop_
_entity.id
_entity.type
_entity.pdbx_description
1 polymer ?
#
loop_
_entity_poly.entity_id
_entity_poly.type
_entity_poly.pdbx_seq_one_letter_code
_entity_poly.pdbx_strand_id
1 'polypeptide(L)'
;CRDEGTGFIYFPILNYADGNLDFVKGLLEREDTVISLSDGGAHCGTICDAASPTYLLQHWARDRARGTVTLENAVRRQCRDTAKLYGLDDRGLIAPGYLADLNIIDLERLQLGKPWLAFDLPAGGK
;
A
#
# COMPACT_ATOMS: atom_id res chain seq x y z
N CYS A 1 23.93 -15.40 12.06
CA CYS A 1 22.81 -14.83 11.28
C CYS A 1 21.55 -15.62 11.62
N ARG A 2 20.44 -14.93 11.86
CA ARG A 2 19.17 -15.58 12.12
C ARG A 2 18.67 -16.24 10.82
N ASP A 3 18.11 -17.44 10.94
CA ASP A 3 17.52 -18.20 9.82
C ASP A 3 18.48 -18.37 8.62
N GLU A 4 19.75 -18.70 8.89
CA GLU A 4 20.77 -18.94 7.86
C GLU A 4 20.95 -17.79 6.84
N GLY A 5 20.61 -16.58 7.25
CA GLY A 5 20.70 -15.38 6.41
C GLY A 5 19.44 -15.07 5.59
N THR A 6 18.36 -15.81 5.77
CA THR A 6 17.06 -15.57 5.10
C THR A 6 16.09 -14.75 5.95
N GLY A 7 16.49 -14.37 7.17
CA GLY A 7 15.66 -13.57 8.06
C GLY A 7 15.47 -12.15 7.59
N PHE A 8 14.29 -11.59 7.85
CA PHE A 8 13.98 -10.18 7.58
C PHE A 8 14.10 -9.34 8.85
N ILE A 9 14.63 -8.14 8.68
CA ILE A 9 14.60 -7.07 9.69
C ILE A 9 13.72 -5.96 9.14
N TYR A 10 12.62 -5.66 9.83
CA TYR A 10 11.82 -4.49 9.51
C TYR A 10 12.44 -3.26 10.14
N PHE A 11 12.80 -2.28 9.32
CA PHE A 11 13.40 -1.03 9.74
C PHE A 11 12.60 0.16 9.20
N PRO A 12 11.66 0.71 9.97
CA PRO A 12 10.92 1.90 9.58
C PRO A 12 11.85 3.13 9.63
N ILE A 13 12.11 3.72 8.47
CA ILE A 13 13.02 4.86 8.35
C ILE A 13 12.34 6.18 8.73
N LEU A 14 11.07 6.33 8.32
CA LEU A 14 10.30 7.57 8.46
C LEU A 14 8.95 7.31 9.13
N ASN A 15 8.38 8.37 9.69
CA ASN A 15 7.01 8.41 10.21
C ASN A 15 6.71 7.44 11.38
N TYR A 16 7.74 6.99 12.09
CA TYR A 16 7.62 6.05 13.22
C TYR A 16 8.36 6.53 14.48
N ALA A 17 8.58 7.84 14.62
CA ALA A 17 9.37 8.41 15.73
C ALA A 17 8.76 8.10 17.10
N ASP A 18 7.44 8.04 17.21
CA ASP A 18 6.72 7.77 18.46
C ASP A 18 6.45 6.27 18.68
N GLY A 19 7.09 5.39 17.93
CA GLY A 19 6.85 3.95 17.98
C GLY A 19 5.47 3.51 17.49
N ASN A 20 4.78 4.38 16.74
CA ASN A 20 3.47 4.12 16.15
C ASN A 20 3.30 4.89 14.83
N LEU A 21 2.19 4.63 14.12
CA LEU A 21 1.86 5.26 12.84
C LEU A 21 0.75 6.31 12.94
N ASP A 22 0.46 6.86 14.11
CA ASP A 22 -0.66 7.80 14.30
C ASP A 22 -0.46 9.08 13.49
N PHE A 23 0.79 9.54 13.34
CA PHE A 23 1.12 10.67 12.47
C PHE A 23 0.73 10.42 11.01
N VAL A 24 0.95 9.20 10.51
CA VAL A 24 0.60 8.81 9.14
C VAL A 24 -0.91 8.89 8.89
N LYS A 25 -1.74 8.57 9.91
CA LYS A 25 -3.18 8.75 9.79
C LYS A 25 -3.54 10.20 9.43
N GLY A 26 -2.93 11.16 10.13
CA GLY A 26 -3.15 12.57 9.82
C GLY A 26 -2.81 12.93 8.37
N LEU A 27 -1.74 12.38 7.83
CA LEU A 27 -1.36 12.57 6.43
C LEU A 27 -2.36 11.89 5.46
N LEU A 28 -2.84 10.69 5.80
CA LEU A 28 -3.82 9.98 4.99
C LEU A 28 -5.18 10.70 4.91
N GLU A 29 -5.52 11.52 5.87
CA GLU A 29 -6.80 12.24 5.93
C GLU A 29 -6.73 13.67 5.37
N ARG A 30 -5.55 14.20 5.09
CA ARG A 30 -5.39 15.55 4.55
C ARG A 30 -5.88 15.63 3.10
N GLU A 31 -6.57 16.68 2.77
CA GLU A 31 -7.07 16.95 1.41
C GLU A 31 -5.95 17.39 0.43
N ASP A 32 -4.86 17.94 0.96
CA ASP A 32 -3.71 18.46 0.20
C ASP A 32 -2.58 17.44 -0.01
N THR A 33 -2.82 16.18 0.33
CA THR A 33 -1.90 15.07 0.08
C THR A 33 -2.54 14.03 -0.82
N VAL A 34 -1.74 13.23 -1.48
CA VAL A 34 -2.18 12.03 -2.22
C VAL A 34 -1.34 10.84 -1.81
N ILE A 35 -1.90 9.64 -1.99
CA ILE A 35 -1.17 8.40 -1.76
C ILE A 35 -0.27 8.16 -2.96
N SER A 36 1.02 8.00 -2.71
CA SER A 36 2.05 7.85 -3.72
C SER A 36 2.47 6.39 -3.90
N LEU A 37 3.37 6.19 -4.84
CA LEU A 37 4.06 4.93 -5.07
C LEU A 37 4.89 4.54 -3.84
N SER A 38 5.03 3.25 -3.61
CA SER A 38 5.69 2.65 -2.46
C SER A 38 7.15 2.29 -2.68
N ASP A 39 7.78 2.71 -3.79
CA ASP A 39 9.12 2.29 -4.22
C ASP A 39 9.32 0.76 -4.37
N GLY A 40 8.23 0.00 -4.37
CA GLY A 40 8.25 -1.44 -4.58
C GLY A 40 8.91 -1.80 -5.92
N GLY A 41 9.88 -2.72 -5.88
CA GLY A 41 10.68 -3.09 -7.04
C GLY A 41 12.02 -2.36 -7.14
N ALA A 42 12.19 -1.21 -6.48
CA ALA A 42 13.50 -0.61 -6.32
C ALA A 42 14.30 -1.39 -5.25
N HIS A 43 15.55 -1.78 -5.59
CA HIS A 43 16.36 -2.55 -4.65
C HIS A 43 15.64 -3.77 -4.06
N CYS A 44 15.18 -4.67 -4.94
CA CYS A 44 14.26 -5.80 -4.60
C CYS A 44 14.64 -6.62 -3.37
N GLY A 45 15.90 -6.67 -2.98
CA GLY A 45 16.36 -7.33 -1.76
C GLY A 45 16.18 -6.50 -0.47
N THR A 46 15.69 -5.27 -0.57
CA THR A 46 15.62 -4.32 0.55
C THR A 46 14.23 -3.71 0.70
N ILE A 47 13.60 -3.29 -0.40
CA ILE A 47 12.30 -2.60 -0.39
C ILE A 47 11.20 -3.57 -0.81
N CYS A 48 10.31 -3.91 0.12
CA CYS A 48 9.20 -4.85 -0.11
C CYS A 48 7.82 -4.18 -0.06
N ASP A 49 7.73 -2.89 -0.33
CA ASP A 49 6.54 -2.07 -0.07
C ASP A 49 5.51 -2.06 -1.22
N ALA A 50 5.70 -2.86 -2.26
CA ALA A 50 4.73 -2.98 -3.37
C ALA A 50 3.31 -3.34 -2.91
N ALA A 51 3.18 -3.90 -1.72
CA ALA A 51 1.91 -4.25 -1.09
C ALA A 51 1.20 -3.05 -0.41
N SER A 52 1.74 -1.84 -0.47
CA SER A 52 1.17 -0.66 0.20
C SER A 52 -0.31 -0.39 -0.11
N PRO A 53 -0.81 -0.58 -1.35
CA PRO A 53 -2.24 -0.43 -1.63
C PRO A 53 -3.11 -1.44 -0.87
N THR A 54 -2.68 -2.70 -0.78
CA THR A 54 -3.35 -3.72 0.00
C THR A 54 -3.26 -3.43 1.50
N TYR A 55 -2.10 -2.95 1.97
CA TYR A 55 -1.91 -2.56 3.36
C TYR A 55 -2.83 -1.41 3.79
N LEU A 56 -3.10 -0.45 2.88
CA LEU A 56 -4.06 0.61 3.15
C LEU A 56 -5.46 0.05 3.43
N LEU A 57 -5.91 -0.89 2.62
CA LEU A 57 -7.23 -1.50 2.81
C LEU A 57 -7.27 -2.42 4.03
N GLN A 58 -6.26 -3.29 4.17
CA GLN A 58 -6.22 -4.24 5.27
C GLN A 58 -6.00 -3.55 6.61
N HIS A 59 -4.88 -2.87 6.77
CA HIS A 59 -4.49 -2.30 8.06
C HIS A 59 -5.25 -1.03 8.39
N TRP A 60 -5.22 -0.04 7.49
CA TRP A 60 -5.77 1.28 7.78
C TRP A 60 -7.29 1.35 7.76
N ALA A 61 -7.95 0.59 6.88
CA ALA A 61 -9.41 0.61 6.79
C ALA A 61 -10.09 -0.48 7.61
N ARG A 62 -9.40 -1.60 7.92
CA ARG A 62 -10.02 -2.75 8.60
C ARG A 62 -9.40 -3.11 9.95
N ASP A 63 -8.09 -3.44 9.98
CA ASP A 63 -7.52 -4.21 11.11
C ASP A 63 -7.00 -3.34 12.26
N ARG A 64 -6.84 -2.06 12.06
CA ARG A 64 -6.29 -1.16 13.07
C ARG A 64 -7.27 -1.02 14.23
N ALA A 65 -6.77 -1.22 15.46
CA ALA A 65 -7.61 -1.18 16.68
C ALA A 65 -8.19 0.21 16.96
N ARG A 66 -7.56 1.27 16.49
CA ARG A 66 -8.02 2.66 16.63
C ARG A 66 -7.48 3.55 15.51
N GLY A 67 -8.18 4.63 15.23
CA GLY A 67 -7.73 5.57 14.21
C GLY A 67 -7.72 4.95 12.81
N THR A 68 -8.74 4.17 12.46
CA THR A 68 -8.97 3.70 11.10
C THR A 68 -9.36 4.85 10.19
N VAL A 69 -9.11 4.71 8.91
CA VAL A 69 -9.73 5.51 7.85
C VAL A 69 -10.95 4.76 7.32
N THR A 70 -11.94 5.45 6.79
CA THR A 70 -13.08 4.73 6.18
C THR A 70 -12.65 4.04 4.90
N LEU A 71 -13.32 2.95 4.55
CA LEU A 71 -13.04 2.20 3.32
C LEU A 71 -13.23 3.09 2.09
N GLU A 72 -14.30 3.88 2.08
CA GLU A 72 -14.62 4.82 1.00
C GLU A 72 -13.49 5.85 0.81
N ASN A 73 -12.95 6.37 1.92
CA ASN A 73 -11.82 7.30 1.86
C ASN A 73 -10.58 6.61 1.31
N ALA A 74 -10.23 5.42 1.81
CA ALA A 74 -9.08 4.66 1.33
C ALA A 74 -9.17 4.39 -0.17
N VAL A 75 -10.33 3.94 -0.67
CA VAL A 75 -10.57 3.67 -2.09
C VAL A 75 -10.53 4.97 -2.91
N ARG A 76 -11.21 6.03 -2.47
CA ARG A 76 -11.18 7.33 -3.15
C ARG A 76 -9.75 7.81 -3.33
N ARG A 77 -8.96 7.75 -2.27
CA ARG A 77 -7.57 8.24 -2.24
C ARG A 77 -6.65 7.45 -3.15
N GLN A 78 -6.82 6.14 -3.23
CA GLN A 78 -6.02 5.29 -4.12
C GLN A 78 -6.42 5.39 -5.60
N CYS A 79 -7.69 5.66 -5.88
CA CYS A 79 -8.23 5.61 -7.24
C CYS A 79 -8.48 7.01 -7.80
N ARG A 80 -9.52 7.69 -7.29
CA ARG A 80 -9.99 8.95 -7.88
C ARG A 80 -9.01 10.10 -7.68
N ASP A 81 -8.50 10.28 -6.46
CA ASP A 81 -7.67 11.45 -6.14
C ASP A 81 -6.32 11.37 -6.88
N THR A 82 -5.73 10.18 -6.96
CA THR A 82 -4.50 9.94 -7.72
C THR A 82 -4.73 10.05 -9.23
N ALA A 83 -5.80 9.47 -9.76
CA ALA A 83 -6.15 9.60 -11.18
C ALA A 83 -6.30 11.08 -11.57
N LYS A 84 -7.04 11.86 -10.77
CA LYS A 84 -7.24 13.29 -10.99
C LYS A 84 -5.93 14.09 -10.96
N LEU A 85 -5.04 13.77 -10.01
CA LEU A 85 -3.73 14.43 -9.92
C LEU A 85 -2.91 14.25 -11.20
N TYR A 86 -2.97 13.06 -11.80
CA TYR A 86 -2.23 12.74 -13.03
C TYR A 86 -3.00 13.07 -14.31
N GLY A 87 -4.16 13.72 -14.22
CA GLY A 87 -4.97 14.09 -15.40
C GLY A 87 -5.62 12.88 -16.09
N LEU A 88 -5.85 11.80 -15.37
CA LEU A 88 -6.52 10.60 -15.87
C LEU A 88 -8.04 10.76 -15.64
N ASP A 89 -8.71 11.50 -16.52
CA ASP A 89 -10.09 11.91 -16.33
C ASP A 89 -11.13 10.80 -16.57
N ASP A 90 -10.69 9.69 -17.17
CA ASP A 90 -11.53 8.57 -17.59
C ASP A 90 -11.49 7.36 -16.65
N ARG A 91 -10.86 7.48 -15.48
CA ARG A 91 -10.70 6.36 -14.52
C ARG A 91 -10.74 6.81 -13.06
N GLY A 92 -10.65 5.85 -12.13
CA GLY A 92 -10.69 6.11 -10.69
C GLY A 92 -12.10 6.32 -10.14
N LEU A 93 -13.14 6.16 -10.97
CA LEU A 93 -14.54 6.24 -10.59
C LEU A 93 -15.35 5.25 -11.43
N ILE A 94 -16.35 4.60 -10.81
CA ILE A 94 -17.32 3.79 -11.53
C ILE A 94 -18.44 4.71 -12.01
N ALA A 95 -18.39 5.08 -13.28
CA ALA A 95 -19.37 5.97 -13.91
C ALA A 95 -19.49 5.68 -15.42
N PRO A 96 -20.65 5.98 -16.05
CA PRO A 96 -20.77 5.88 -17.49
C PRO A 96 -19.71 6.67 -18.24
N GLY A 97 -19.06 6.06 -19.22
CA GLY A 97 -17.99 6.67 -20.01
C GLY A 97 -16.59 6.53 -19.42
N TYR A 98 -16.46 5.97 -18.20
CA TYR A 98 -15.17 5.66 -17.59
C TYR A 98 -14.65 4.29 -18.00
N LEU A 99 -13.33 4.12 -18.00
CA LEU A 99 -12.70 2.82 -18.21
C LEU A 99 -13.05 1.88 -17.06
N ALA A 100 -13.39 0.64 -17.41
CA ALA A 100 -13.81 -0.37 -16.46
C ALA A 100 -12.61 -1.20 -15.94
N ASP A 101 -11.57 -0.53 -15.45
CA ASP A 101 -10.45 -1.17 -14.74
C ASP A 101 -10.90 -1.45 -13.31
N LEU A 102 -11.45 -2.64 -13.07
CA LEU A 102 -12.14 -2.98 -11.83
C LEU A 102 -11.41 -4.10 -11.08
N ASN A 103 -11.33 -3.95 -9.76
CA ASN A 103 -10.91 -5.01 -8.84
C ASN A 103 -12.10 -5.48 -8.01
N ILE A 104 -12.30 -6.80 -7.94
CA ILE A 104 -13.24 -7.43 -7.02
C ILE A 104 -12.45 -7.89 -5.80
N ILE A 105 -12.77 -7.35 -4.63
CA ILE A 105 -12.01 -7.58 -3.40
C ILE A 105 -12.94 -8.13 -2.32
N ASP A 106 -12.58 -9.29 -1.78
CA ASP A 106 -13.15 -9.78 -0.52
C ASP A 106 -12.38 -9.13 0.64
N LEU A 107 -12.91 -8.04 1.16
CA LEU A 107 -12.23 -7.26 2.19
C LEU A 107 -12.02 -8.06 3.49
N GLU A 108 -12.94 -8.94 3.85
CA GLU A 108 -12.82 -9.75 5.07
C GLU A 108 -11.66 -10.74 4.99
N ARG A 109 -11.42 -11.28 3.79
CA ARG A 109 -10.36 -12.26 3.54
C ARG A 109 -9.06 -11.64 3.01
N LEU A 110 -9.07 -10.34 2.71
CA LEU A 110 -7.88 -9.64 2.22
C LEU A 110 -6.77 -9.73 3.26
N GLN A 111 -5.63 -10.31 2.87
CA GLN A 111 -4.51 -10.52 3.77
C GLN A 111 -3.19 -10.40 3.03
N LEU A 112 -2.25 -9.68 3.62
CA LEU A 112 -0.85 -9.69 3.22
C LEU A 112 -0.14 -10.89 3.85
N GLY A 113 0.56 -11.65 3.01
CA GLY A 113 1.46 -12.71 3.47
C GLY A 113 2.73 -12.16 4.11
N LYS A 114 3.50 -13.03 4.74
CA LYS A 114 4.85 -12.68 5.18
C LYS A 114 5.75 -12.51 3.94
N PRO A 115 6.65 -11.52 3.93
CA PRO A 115 7.61 -11.38 2.84
C PRO A 115 8.56 -12.60 2.81
N TRP A 116 8.97 -12.99 1.61
CA TRP A 116 9.94 -14.03 1.37
C TRP A 116 10.80 -13.69 0.17
N LEU A 117 12.02 -14.23 0.12
CA LEU A 117 12.92 -14.03 -1.00
C LEU A 117 12.67 -15.09 -2.06
N ALA A 118 12.42 -14.66 -3.29
CA ALA A 118 12.40 -15.53 -4.47
C ALA A 118 13.68 -15.31 -5.30
N PHE A 119 14.30 -16.40 -5.76
CA PHE A 119 15.48 -16.38 -6.64
C PHE A 119 15.06 -16.91 -8.00
N ASP A 120 14.05 -16.30 -8.58
CA ASP A 120 13.38 -16.73 -9.82
C ASP A 120 13.70 -15.83 -11.03
N LEU A 121 14.55 -14.84 -10.87
CA LEU A 121 15.04 -14.00 -11.95
C LEU A 121 16.22 -14.67 -12.69
N PRO A 122 16.53 -14.25 -13.94
CA PRO A 122 17.66 -14.78 -14.69
C PRO A 122 18.97 -14.74 -13.91
N ALA A 123 19.80 -15.76 -14.07
CA ALA A 123 21.08 -15.95 -13.38
C ALA A 123 20.96 -16.08 -11.84
N GLY A 124 19.80 -16.51 -11.34
CA GLY A 124 19.56 -16.65 -9.90
C GLY A 124 19.41 -15.31 -9.18
N GLY A 125 19.07 -14.26 -9.89
CA GLY A 125 18.72 -12.96 -9.30
C GLY A 125 17.45 -13.04 -8.45
N LYS A 126 17.33 -12.13 -7.47
CA LYS A 126 16.20 -12.01 -6.54
C LYS A 126 15.47 -10.69 -6.73
#